data_27a813557d6bdde5f7b23ec0970eec49
#
_entry.id   27a813557d6bdde5f7b23ec0970eec49
#
_cell.length_a   1.000
_cell.length_b   1.000
_cell.length_c   1.000
_cell.angle_alpha   90.00
_cell.angle_beta   90.00
_cell.angle_gamma   90.00
#
_symmetry.space_group_name_H-M   'P 1'
#
loop_
_entity.id
_entity.type
_entity.pdbx_description
1 polymer ?
#
loop_
_entity_poly.entity_id
_entity_poly.type
_entity_poly.pdbx_seq_one_letter_code
_entity_poly.pdbx_strand_id
1 'polypeptide(L)'
;MIRAYESKDLPLMIAIWNEVVEEGIAFPQEEALSEETGKAFFEEQTYCGVAEVDGKVVGLYILHPNNVGRCGHICNASYAVSSSCRGLHIGEKLVLDCLEQAAKHGFRVLQFNAVVESNLHARHLYERLGFVQLGTIPGGFRMKDGHYENICPYYHEV
;
A
#
# COMPACT_ATOMS: atom_id res chain seq x y z
N MET A 1 7.53 4.85 -14.82
CA MET A 1 6.15 4.74 -15.37
C MET A 1 5.28 3.89 -14.45
N ILE A 2 4.07 4.33 -14.19
CA ILE A 2 3.10 3.54 -13.41
C ILE A 2 2.05 3.00 -14.38
N ARG A 3 1.73 1.71 -14.29
CA ARG A 3 0.74 1.05 -15.15
C ARG A 3 0.02 -0.07 -14.40
N ALA A 4 -1.08 -0.56 -14.97
CA ALA A 4 -1.73 -1.76 -14.45
C ALA A 4 -0.77 -2.95 -14.53
N TYR A 5 -0.86 -3.85 -13.54
CA TYR A 5 -0.02 -5.05 -13.57
C TYR A 5 -0.50 -6.03 -14.66
N GLU A 6 0.43 -6.83 -15.11
CA GLU A 6 0.18 -7.96 -16.02
C GLU A 6 0.67 -9.25 -15.36
N SER A 7 0.21 -10.40 -15.85
CA SER A 7 0.60 -11.70 -15.28
C SER A 7 2.12 -11.91 -15.21
N LYS A 8 2.85 -11.37 -16.18
CA LYS A 8 4.31 -11.46 -16.21
C LYS A 8 5.00 -10.75 -15.05
N ASP A 9 4.30 -9.81 -14.40
CA ASP A 9 4.85 -9.02 -13.28
C ASP A 9 4.76 -9.75 -11.95
N LEU A 10 3.93 -10.78 -11.84
CA LEU A 10 3.64 -11.46 -10.58
C LEU A 10 4.88 -11.90 -9.79
N PRO A 11 5.90 -12.52 -10.40
CA PRO A 11 7.08 -12.93 -9.65
C PRO A 11 7.77 -11.77 -8.92
N LEU A 12 7.94 -10.63 -9.58
CA LEU A 12 8.56 -9.44 -8.97
C LEU A 12 7.63 -8.77 -7.95
N MET A 13 6.33 -8.73 -8.22
CA MET A 13 5.35 -8.20 -7.28
C MET A 13 5.37 -8.99 -5.97
N ILE A 14 5.37 -10.31 -6.05
CA ILE A 14 5.43 -11.20 -4.88
C ILE A 14 6.73 -10.98 -4.11
N ALA A 15 7.87 -10.92 -4.80
CA ALA A 15 9.15 -10.70 -4.16
C ALA A 15 9.21 -9.36 -3.41
N ILE A 16 8.73 -8.29 -4.04
CA ILE A 16 8.70 -6.94 -3.43
C ILE A 16 7.74 -6.90 -2.25
N TRP A 17 6.54 -7.47 -2.40
CA TRP A 17 5.56 -7.56 -1.31
C TRP A 17 6.12 -8.29 -0.10
N ASN A 18 6.73 -9.46 -0.33
CA ASN A 18 7.30 -10.28 0.73
C ASN A 18 8.46 -9.59 1.45
N GLU A 19 9.23 -8.78 0.76
CA GLU A 19 10.30 -7.98 1.35
C GLU A 19 9.75 -7.07 2.47
N VAL A 20 8.62 -6.41 2.20
CA VAL A 20 7.96 -5.54 3.19
C VAL A 20 7.33 -6.35 4.32
N VAL A 21 6.71 -7.49 4.02
CA VAL A 21 6.14 -8.40 5.03
C VAL A 21 7.23 -8.88 5.99
N GLU A 22 8.38 -9.28 5.48
CA GLU A 22 9.51 -9.77 6.28
C GLU A 22 10.15 -8.69 7.14
N GLU A 23 10.16 -7.44 6.71
CA GLU A 23 10.62 -6.33 7.54
C GLU A 23 9.78 -6.19 8.81
N GLY A 24 8.48 -6.46 8.74
CA GLY A 24 7.58 -6.51 9.90
C GLY A 24 7.37 -5.17 10.60
N ILE A 25 7.46 -4.05 9.88
CA ILE A 25 7.36 -2.70 10.43
C ILE A 25 6.33 -1.82 9.73
N ALA A 26 5.71 -2.29 8.66
CA ALA A 26 4.77 -1.48 7.87
C ALA A 26 3.48 -2.21 7.52
N PHE A 27 3.52 -3.46 7.08
CA PHE A 27 2.34 -4.24 6.73
C PHE A 27 1.84 -5.06 7.91
N PRO A 28 0.51 -5.15 8.09
CA PRO A 28 -0.06 -6.01 9.13
C PRO A 28 0.07 -7.50 8.84
N GLN A 29 0.30 -7.91 7.59
CA GLN A 29 0.47 -9.30 7.22
C GLN A 29 1.76 -9.89 7.79
N GLU A 30 1.68 -11.12 8.29
CA GLU A 30 2.82 -11.83 8.86
C GLU A 30 3.34 -12.94 7.96
N GLU A 31 2.50 -13.43 7.03
CA GLU A 31 2.85 -14.53 6.13
C GLU A 31 3.23 -14.02 4.74
N ALA A 32 4.33 -14.56 4.21
CA ALA A 32 4.75 -14.29 2.85
C ALA A 32 3.78 -14.93 1.84
N LEU A 33 3.66 -14.31 0.67
CA LEU A 33 2.90 -14.86 -0.45
C LEU A 33 3.74 -15.92 -1.18
N SER A 34 3.11 -17.05 -1.53
CA SER A 34 3.66 -18.00 -2.49
C SER A 34 3.28 -17.57 -3.91
N GLU A 35 3.79 -18.28 -4.90
CA GLU A 35 3.39 -18.06 -6.29
C GLU A 35 1.88 -18.21 -6.46
N GLU A 36 1.29 -19.27 -5.89
CA GLU A 36 -0.14 -19.54 -5.96
C GLU A 36 -0.98 -18.54 -5.17
N THR A 37 -0.65 -18.33 -3.90
CA THR A 37 -1.40 -17.41 -3.04
C THR A 37 -1.22 -15.96 -3.48
N GLY A 38 -0.05 -15.61 -4.01
CA GLY A 38 0.22 -14.28 -4.54
C GLY A 38 -0.62 -13.96 -5.77
N LYS A 39 -0.73 -14.92 -6.70
CA LYS A 39 -1.59 -14.76 -7.87
C LYS A 39 -3.03 -14.50 -7.47
N ALA A 40 -3.58 -15.32 -6.58
CA ALA A 40 -4.95 -15.14 -6.08
C ALA A 40 -5.13 -13.81 -5.36
N PHE A 41 -4.17 -13.43 -4.51
CA PHE A 41 -4.21 -12.20 -3.75
C PHE A 41 -4.31 -10.96 -4.65
N PHE A 42 -3.47 -10.88 -5.69
CA PHE A 42 -3.49 -9.73 -6.59
C PHE A 42 -4.68 -9.73 -7.53
N GLU A 43 -5.15 -10.90 -7.97
CA GLU A 43 -6.35 -11.02 -8.81
C GLU A 43 -7.63 -10.58 -8.09
N GLU A 44 -7.69 -10.73 -6.77
CA GLU A 44 -8.85 -10.32 -5.95
C GLU A 44 -8.95 -8.82 -5.74
N GLN A 45 -7.88 -8.08 -5.98
CA GLN A 45 -7.89 -6.62 -5.79
C GLN A 45 -8.77 -5.94 -6.84
N THR A 46 -9.32 -4.78 -6.49
CA THR A 46 -10.02 -3.93 -7.46
C THR A 46 -9.05 -3.47 -8.54
N TYR A 47 -7.84 -3.12 -8.13
CA TYR A 47 -6.79 -2.68 -9.05
C TYR A 47 -5.43 -2.88 -8.39
N CYS A 48 -4.43 -3.20 -9.21
CA CYS A 48 -3.03 -3.19 -8.80
C CYS A 48 -2.23 -2.39 -9.81
N GLY A 49 -1.49 -1.40 -9.32
CA GLY A 49 -0.55 -0.64 -10.13
C GLY A 49 0.88 -1.10 -9.87
N VAL A 50 1.71 -1.08 -10.91
CA VAL A 50 3.15 -1.37 -10.79
C VAL A 50 3.96 -0.20 -11.30
N ALA A 51 5.08 0.06 -10.63
CA ALA A 51 6.07 1.02 -11.07
C ALA A 51 7.16 0.30 -11.86
N GLU A 52 7.40 0.74 -13.07
CA GLU A 52 8.42 0.18 -13.97
C GLU A 52 9.50 1.21 -14.22
N VAL A 53 10.75 0.82 -14.00
CA VAL A 53 11.94 1.62 -14.28
C VAL A 53 12.89 0.77 -15.12
N ASP A 54 13.29 1.28 -16.28
CA ASP A 54 14.16 0.58 -17.22
C ASP A 54 13.68 -0.85 -17.56
N GLY A 55 12.36 -0.98 -17.76
CA GLY A 55 11.74 -2.25 -18.13
C GLY A 55 11.58 -3.24 -16.98
N LYS A 56 11.85 -2.85 -15.74
CA LYS A 56 11.77 -3.71 -14.56
C LYS A 56 10.79 -3.15 -13.54
N VAL A 57 9.93 -4.03 -12.99
CA VAL A 57 9.01 -3.67 -11.90
C VAL A 57 9.82 -3.47 -10.61
N VAL A 58 9.68 -2.29 -10.00
CA VAL A 58 10.40 -1.88 -8.80
C VAL A 58 9.48 -1.50 -7.64
N GLY A 59 8.20 -1.47 -7.86
CA GLY A 59 7.21 -1.16 -6.83
C GLY A 59 5.82 -1.51 -7.29
N LEU A 60 4.89 -1.53 -6.34
CA LEU A 60 3.49 -1.84 -6.61
C LEU A 60 2.57 -1.25 -5.55
N TYR A 61 1.29 -1.19 -5.86
CA TYR A 61 0.26 -0.99 -4.86
C TYR A 61 -0.95 -1.86 -5.17
N ILE A 62 -1.73 -2.13 -4.13
CA ILE A 62 -3.04 -2.77 -4.21
C ILE A 62 -4.11 -1.76 -3.82
N LEU A 63 -5.29 -1.86 -4.44
CA LEU A 63 -6.44 -1.02 -4.17
C LEU A 63 -7.67 -1.92 -4.02
N HIS A 64 -8.39 -1.77 -2.92
CA HIS A 64 -9.58 -2.58 -2.63
C HIS A 64 -10.54 -1.81 -1.71
N PRO A 65 -11.83 -2.21 -1.65
CA PRO A 65 -12.75 -1.61 -0.68
C PRO A 65 -12.26 -1.82 0.75
N ASN A 66 -12.40 -0.78 1.58
CA ASN A 66 -12.06 -0.84 3.00
C ASN A 66 -13.25 -1.28 3.86
N ASN A 67 -14.46 -1.21 3.28
CA ASN A 67 -15.70 -1.48 4.00
C ASN A 67 -16.75 -2.01 3.03
N VAL A 68 -17.96 -2.23 3.50
CA VAL A 68 -19.03 -2.87 2.74
C VAL A 68 -20.28 -1.99 2.67
N GLY A 69 -21.17 -2.31 1.74
CA GLY A 69 -22.49 -1.70 1.65
C GLY A 69 -22.43 -0.17 1.54
N ARG A 70 -23.08 0.50 2.47
CA ARG A 70 -23.16 1.98 2.47
C ARG A 70 -21.84 2.69 2.71
N CYS A 71 -20.82 1.96 3.14
CA CYS A 71 -19.44 2.45 3.30
C CYS A 71 -18.49 1.86 2.25
N GLY A 72 -18.99 1.17 1.24
CA GLY A 72 -18.20 0.52 0.20
C GLY A 72 -17.50 1.47 -0.76
N HIS A 73 -17.80 2.76 -0.69
CA HIS A 73 -17.10 3.81 -1.44
C HIS A 73 -15.79 4.28 -0.77
N ILE A 74 -15.49 3.75 0.41
CA ILE A 74 -14.20 3.96 1.07
C ILE A 74 -13.29 2.82 0.65
N CYS A 75 -12.14 3.13 0.08
CA CYS A 75 -11.13 2.15 -0.31
C CYS A 75 -9.91 2.22 0.60
N ASN A 76 -9.07 1.19 0.49
CA ASN A 76 -7.79 1.09 1.17
C ASN A 76 -6.74 0.68 0.15
N ALA A 77 -5.50 1.03 0.42
CA ALA A 77 -4.37 0.68 -0.43
C ALA A 77 -3.14 0.35 0.42
N SER A 78 -2.25 -0.44 -0.14
CA SER A 78 -0.93 -0.71 0.43
C SER A 78 0.11 -0.58 -0.66
N TYR A 79 1.24 0.01 -0.34
CA TYR A 79 2.32 0.30 -1.28
C TYR A 79 3.58 -0.44 -0.88
N ALA A 80 4.28 -1.00 -1.84
CA ALA A 80 5.57 -1.66 -1.62
C ALA A 80 6.57 -1.20 -2.68
N VAL A 81 7.76 -0.82 -2.25
CA VAL A 81 8.84 -0.42 -3.14
C VAL A 81 10.05 -1.29 -2.85
N SER A 82 10.70 -1.78 -3.90
CA SER A 82 11.92 -2.55 -3.78
C SER A 82 12.97 -1.77 -3.00
N SER A 83 13.65 -2.41 -2.06
CA SER A 83 14.71 -1.80 -1.26
C SER A 83 15.86 -1.26 -2.12
N SER A 84 16.07 -1.85 -3.30
CA SER A 84 17.10 -1.41 -4.26
C SER A 84 16.77 -0.11 -4.97
N CYS A 85 15.52 0.38 -4.88
CA CYS A 85 15.03 1.54 -5.63
C CYS A 85 14.52 2.67 -4.73
N ARG A 86 14.93 2.70 -3.48
CA ARG A 86 14.57 3.78 -2.56
C ARG A 86 15.26 5.09 -2.96
N GLY A 87 14.59 6.23 -2.70
CA GLY A 87 15.12 7.55 -3.03
C GLY A 87 14.80 8.04 -4.43
N LEU A 88 14.07 7.25 -5.24
CA LEU A 88 13.63 7.63 -6.59
C LEU A 88 12.20 8.19 -6.64
N HIS A 89 11.62 8.50 -5.50
CA HIS A 89 10.23 8.97 -5.38
C HIS A 89 9.19 8.00 -5.96
N ILE A 90 9.51 6.70 -5.99
CA ILE A 90 8.59 5.67 -6.50
C ILE A 90 7.32 5.61 -5.66
N GLY A 91 7.45 5.66 -4.33
CA GLY A 91 6.31 5.64 -3.42
C GLY A 91 5.33 6.78 -3.68
N GLU A 92 5.84 7.99 -3.86
CA GLU A 92 5.01 9.16 -4.18
C GLU A 92 4.24 8.96 -5.49
N LYS A 93 4.91 8.48 -6.53
CA LYS A 93 4.28 8.20 -7.82
C LYS A 93 3.18 7.14 -7.70
N LEU A 94 3.41 6.10 -6.92
CA LEU A 94 2.40 5.06 -6.67
C LEU A 94 1.17 5.64 -5.95
N VAL A 95 1.37 6.47 -4.94
CA VAL A 95 0.26 7.10 -4.20
C VAL A 95 -0.56 8.02 -5.11
N LEU A 96 0.11 8.84 -5.92
CA LEU A 96 -0.58 9.74 -6.87
C LEU A 96 -1.41 8.95 -7.89
N ASP A 97 -0.85 7.89 -8.46
CA ASP A 97 -1.57 7.01 -9.38
C ASP A 97 -2.75 6.33 -8.68
N CYS A 98 -2.55 5.89 -7.45
CA CYS A 98 -3.60 5.26 -6.66
C CYS A 98 -4.80 6.19 -6.42
N LEU A 99 -4.55 7.46 -6.10
CA LEU A 99 -5.62 8.46 -5.95
C LEU A 99 -6.43 8.60 -7.23
N GLU A 100 -5.77 8.64 -8.38
CA GLU A 100 -6.41 8.72 -9.68
C GLU A 100 -7.23 7.45 -9.99
N GLN A 101 -6.65 6.27 -9.76
CA GLN A 101 -7.33 5.01 -10.01
C GLN A 101 -8.49 4.79 -9.04
N ALA A 102 -8.40 5.22 -7.80
CA ALA A 102 -9.49 5.16 -6.85
C ALA A 102 -10.71 5.93 -7.36
N ALA A 103 -10.51 7.14 -7.85
CA ALA A 103 -11.58 7.93 -8.45
C ALA A 103 -12.17 7.25 -9.68
N LYS A 104 -11.33 6.72 -10.57
CA LYS A 104 -11.77 6.01 -11.79
C LYS A 104 -12.60 4.76 -11.49
N HIS A 105 -12.34 4.09 -10.36
CA HIS A 105 -13.08 2.91 -9.94
C HIS A 105 -14.30 3.22 -9.08
N GLY A 106 -14.68 4.48 -8.97
CA GLY A 106 -15.91 4.91 -8.30
C GLY A 106 -15.80 5.08 -6.79
N PHE A 107 -14.61 4.99 -6.22
CA PHE A 107 -14.40 5.30 -4.81
C PHE A 107 -14.45 6.81 -4.59
N ARG A 108 -14.78 7.20 -3.37
CA ARG A 108 -14.88 8.61 -2.95
C ARG A 108 -13.89 8.99 -1.88
N VAL A 109 -13.36 8.01 -1.16
CA VAL A 109 -12.43 8.21 -0.05
C VAL A 109 -11.38 7.10 -0.10
N LEU A 110 -10.12 7.47 0.03
CA LEU A 110 -9.02 6.53 0.26
C LEU A 110 -8.60 6.66 1.72
N GLN A 111 -8.62 5.55 2.45
CA GLN A 111 -8.28 5.50 3.87
C GLN A 111 -7.14 4.53 4.12
N PHE A 112 -6.15 4.95 4.91
CA PHE A 112 -5.12 4.07 5.45
C PHE A 112 -5.47 3.74 6.89
N ASN A 113 -5.39 2.47 7.25
CA ASN A 113 -5.87 1.99 8.55
C ASN A 113 -4.78 1.93 9.62
N ALA A 114 -3.54 1.65 9.22
CA ALA A 114 -2.49 1.24 10.17
C ALA A 114 -1.12 1.79 9.80
N VAL A 115 -1.03 3.09 9.59
CA VAL A 115 0.27 3.74 9.38
C VAL A 115 0.97 3.82 10.73
N VAL A 116 2.11 3.14 10.86
CA VAL A 116 2.87 3.11 12.12
C VAL A 116 3.38 4.52 12.44
N GLU A 117 3.16 4.97 13.67
CA GLU A 117 3.48 6.35 14.09
C GLU A 117 4.95 6.70 13.89
N SER A 118 5.87 5.76 14.11
CA SER A 118 7.30 5.97 13.92
C SER A 118 7.75 5.96 12.46
N ASN A 119 6.87 5.58 11.53
CA ASN A 119 7.17 5.61 10.09
C ASN A 119 7.04 7.05 9.57
N LEU A 120 7.99 7.90 9.94
CA LEU A 120 7.95 9.32 9.63
C LEU A 120 8.03 9.60 8.13
N HIS A 121 8.75 8.76 7.38
CA HIS A 121 8.87 8.91 5.94
C HIS A 121 7.51 8.80 5.26
N ALA A 122 6.75 7.75 5.58
CA ALA A 122 5.41 7.55 5.02
C ALA A 122 4.45 8.66 5.49
N ARG A 123 4.48 9.03 6.76
CA ARG A 123 3.60 10.07 7.31
C ARG A 123 3.84 11.42 6.65
N HIS A 124 5.10 11.82 6.49
CA HIS A 124 5.43 13.07 5.80
C HIS A 124 4.98 13.06 4.35
N LEU A 125 5.13 11.93 3.66
CA LEU A 125 4.67 11.76 2.29
C LEU A 125 3.15 11.95 2.20
N TYR A 126 2.39 11.26 3.03
CA TYR A 126 0.92 11.34 3.01
C TYR A 126 0.43 12.75 3.35
N GLU A 127 0.99 13.38 4.36
CA GLU A 127 0.62 14.74 4.76
C GLU A 127 0.95 15.76 3.67
N ARG A 128 2.10 15.61 3.00
CA ARG A 128 2.47 16.46 1.87
C ARG A 128 1.50 16.31 0.69
N LEU A 129 0.97 15.11 0.47
CA LEU A 129 0.01 14.84 -0.60
C LEU A 129 -1.45 15.17 -0.23
N GLY A 130 -1.67 15.72 0.95
CA GLY A 130 -2.99 16.18 1.37
C GLY A 130 -3.81 15.20 2.20
N PHE A 131 -3.24 14.07 2.62
CA PHE A 131 -3.92 13.16 3.54
C PHE A 131 -4.02 13.78 4.92
N VAL A 132 -5.12 13.53 5.60
CA VAL A 132 -5.42 14.04 6.94
C VAL A 132 -5.40 12.89 7.93
N GLN A 133 -4.66 13.06 9.03
CA GLN A 133 -4.64 12.09 10.11
C GLN A 133 -5.95 12.16 10.89
N LEU A 134 -6.61 11.01 11.07
CA LEU A 134 -7.88 10.90 11.79
C LEU A 134 -7.71 10.74 13.29
N GLY A 135 -6.54 10.35 13.74
CA GLY A 135 -6.28 10.12 15.16
C GLY A 135 -5.09 9.19 15.35
N THR A 136 -4.99 8.62 16.55
CA THR A 136 -3.94 7.68 16.92
C THR A 136 -4.56 6.54 17.73
N ILE A 137 -4.26 5.30 17.36
CA ILE A 137 -4.65 4.12 18.12
C ILE A 137 -3.43 3.63 18.88
N PRO A 138 -3.42 3.74 20.22
CA PRO A 138 -2.28 3.29 21.02
C PRO A 138 -2.05 1.79 20.88
N GLY A 139 -0.79 1.40 20.67
CA GLY A 139 -0.40 -0.01 20.61
C GLY A 139 -1.06 -0.79 19.48
N GLY A 140 -1.47 -0.13 18.41
CA GLY A 140 -2.25 -0.76 17.33
C GLY A 140 -1.46 -1.70 16.42
N PHE A 141 -0.14 -1.69 16.48
CA PHE A 141 0.71 -2.50 15.62
C PHE A 141 1.76 -3.24 16.45
N ARG A 142 1.78 -4.57 16.32
CA ARG A 142 2.84 -5.38 16.92
C ARG A 142 4.00 -5.46 15.93
N MET A 143 5.11 -4.85 16.28
CA MET A 143 6.33 -4.86 15.46
C MET A 143 6.94 -6.27 15.43
N LYS A 144 7.83 -6.49 14.48
CA LYS A 144 8.47 -7.80 14.29
C LYS A 144 9.19 -8.31 15.56
N ASP A 145 9.79 -7.41 16.32
CA ASP A 145 10.49 -7.75 17.57
C ASP A 145 9.56 -8.01 18.76
N GLY A 146 8.25 -7.85 18.57
CA GLY A 146 7.22 -8.12 19.56
C GLY A 146 6.77 -6.90 20.37
N HIS A 147 7.41 -5.74 20.24
CA HIS A 147 6.91 -4.54 20.91
C HIS A 147 5.77 -3.92 20.11
N TYR A 148 4.93 -3.13 20.79
CA TYR A 148 3.76 -2.48 20.19
C TYR A 148 4.05 -1.01 19.92
N GLU A 149 3.59 -0.52 18.77
CA GLU A 149 3.65 0.89 18.42
C GLU A 149 2.26 1.41 18.08
N ASN A 150 2.10 2.72 18.15
CA ASN A 150 0.85 3.39 17.80
C ASN A 150 0.65 3.38 16.29
N ILE A 151 -0.59 3.39 15.85
CA ILE A 151 -0.94 3.56 14.44
C ILE A 151 -1.79 4.82 14.24
N CYS A 152 -1.63 5.43 13.08
CA CYS A 152 -2.30 6.67 12.70
C CYS A 152 -3.14 6.41 11.44
N PRO A 153 -4.47 6.34 11.55
CA PRO A 153 -5.32 6.31 10.37
C PRO A 153 -5.27 7.65 9.63
N TYR A 154 -5.28 7.58 8.30
CA TYR A 154 -5.31 8.75 7.41
C TYR A 154 -6.41 8.60 6.37
N TYR A 155 -6.92 9.71 5.85
CA TYR A 155 -7.83 9.68 4.72
C TYR A 155 -7.54 10.79 3.72
N HIS A 156 -8.03 10.61 2.51
CA HIS A 156 -8.00 11.59 1.43
C HIS A 156 -9.26 11.41 0.58
N GLU A 157 -9.93 12.49 0.25
CA GLU A 157 -11.04 12.44 -0.71
C GLU A 157 -10.50 12.25 -2.13
N VAL A 158 -11.21 11.48 -2.93
CA VAL A 158 -10.82 11.21 -4.33
C VAL A 158 -11.95 11.51 -5.30
#